data_8df61f103974f5046b9946ba3269e39c
#
_entry.id   8df61f103974f5046b9946ba3269e39c
#
_cell.length_a   1.000
_cell.length_b   1.000
_cell.length_c   1.000
_cell.angle_alpha   90.00
_cell.angle_beta   90.00
_cell.angle_gamma   90.00
#
_symmetry.space_group_name_H-M   'P 1'
#
loop_
_entity.id
_entity.type
_entity.pdbx_description
1 polymer ?
#
loop_
_entity_poly.entity_id
_entity_poly.type
_entity_poly.pdbx_seq_one_letter_code
_entity_poly.pdbx_strand_id
1 'polypeptide(L)' 'MKQYNSLGFLGFTVNHVTEDPYKSVTADDIRKAVIKRLADLNDEDLISSVELDDTYEEGKL' A
#
# COMPACT_ATOMS: atom_id res chain seq x y z
N MET A 1 22.60 14.52 -10.00
CA MET A 1 21.38 13.79 -10.40
C MET A 1 20.13 14.45 -9.84
N LYS A 2 19.10 14.49 -10.63
CA LYS A 2 17.78 14.96 -10.14
C LYS A 2 17.07 13.84 -9.40
N GLN A 3 16.32 14.20 -8.39
CA GLN A 3 15.49 13.27 -7.64
C GLN A 3 14.01 13.56 -7.90
N TYR A 4 13.24 12.51 -8.00
CA TYR A 4 11.80 12.59 -8.23
C TYR A 4 11.04 11.82 -7.16
N ASN A 5 9.85 12.28 -6.87
CA ASN A 5 8.91 11.58 -6.00
C ASN A 5 7.69 11.18 -6.80
N SER A 6 7.23 9.99 -6.60
CA SER A 6 6.01 9.48 -7.24
C SER A 6 5.05 9.00 -6.17
N LEU A 7 3.77 9.32 -6.33
CA LEU A 7 2.74 8.82 -5.45
C LEU A 7 2.40 7.40 -5.84
N GLY A 8 2.51 6.47 -4.90
CA GLY A 8 2.24 5.06 -5.15
C GLY A 8 1.00 4.57 -4.42
N PHE A 9 0.28 3.65 -5.06
CA PHE A 9 -0.89 2.99 -4.50
C PHE A 9 -0.74 1.50 -4.60
N LEU A 10 -1.01 0.80 -3.51
CA LEU A 10 -1.00 -0.66 -3.45
C LEU A 10 -2.28 -1.13 -2.79
N GLY A 11 -3.04 -1.96 -3.51
CA GLY A 11 -4.22 -2.60 -2.95
C GLY A 11 -3.85 -3.77 -2.04
N PHE A 12 -4.58 -3.93 -0.95
CA PHE A 12 -4.41 -5.06 -0.04
C PHE A 12 -5.76 -5.43 0.58
N THR A 13 -5.85 -6.66 1.04
CA THR A 13 -7.06 -7.19 1.65
C THR A 13 -6.86 -7.31 3.15
N VAL A 14 -7.79 -6.75 3.92
CA VAL A 14 -7.77 -6.85 5.38
C VAL A 14 -8.70 -7.97 5.80
N ASN A 15 -8.14 -8.97 6.46
CA ASN A 15 -8.93 -10.06 7.04
C ASN A 15 -9.20 -9.74 8.49
N HIS A 16 -10.47 -9.60 8.83
CA HIS A 16 -10.88 -9.33 10.20
C HIS A 16 -12.17 -10.07 10.53
N VAL A 17 -12.35 -10.36 11.79
CA VAL A 17 -13.55 -11.03 12.30
C VAL A 17 -14.31 -10.06 13.20
N THR A 18 -15.57 -9.86 12.93
CA THR A 18 -16.44 -9.00 13.74
C THR A 18 -17.87 -9.48 13.66
N GLU A 19 -18.60 -9.31 14.73
CA GLU A 19 -20.06 -9.55 14.75
C GLU A 19 -20.82 -8.42 14.08
N ASP A 20 -20.22 -7.25 13.98
CA ASP A 20 -20.80 -6.09 13.34
C ASP A 20 -19.97 -5.73 12.10
N PRO A 21 -20.51 -5.98 10.87
CA PRO A 21 -19.77 -5.70 9.64
C PRO A 21 -19.47 -4.22 9.43
N TYR A 22 -20.11 -3.35 10.21
CA TYR A 22 -19.87 -1.91 10.13
C TYR A 22 -18.84 -1.41 11.12
N LYS A 23 -18.32 -2.27 12.00
CA LYS A 23 -17.25 -1.89 12.90
C LYS A 23 -15.96 -1.74 12.14
N SER A 24 -15.26 -0.69 12.48
CA SER A 24 -14.02 -0.33 11.80
C SER A 24 -12.92 -1.37 11.98
N VAL A 25 -12.17 -1.57 10.94
CA VAL A 25 -10.91 -2.29 10.98
C VAL A 25 -9.93 -1.51 11.87
N THR A 26 -9.19 -2.21 12.72
CA THR A 26 -8.21 -1.56 13.59
C THR A 26 -6.93 -1.24 12.83
N ALA A 27 -6.14 -0.31 13.37
CA ALA A 27 -4.82 0.02 12.80
C ALA A 27 -3.91 -1.22 12.75
N ASP A 28 -4.00 -2.09 13.75
CA ASP A 28 -3.22 -3.31 13.79
C ASP A 28 -3.63 -4.29 12.67
N ASP A 29 -4.91 -4.40 12.40
CA ASP A 29 -5.42 -5.20 11.27
C ASP A 29 -4.85 -4.71 9.95
N ILE A 30 -4.81 -3.41 9.77
CA ILE A 30 -4.25 -2.79 8.56
C ILE A 30 -2.75 -3.08 8.44
N ARG A 31 -1.99 -2.90 9.51
CA ARG A 31 -0.55 -3.17 9.51
C ARG A 31 -0.24 -4.62 9.13
N LYS A 32 -0.96 -5.55 9.73
CA LYS A 32 -0.78 -6.97 9.43
C LYS A 32 -1.10 -7.29 7.98
N ALA A 33 -2.16 -6.72 7.46
CA ALA A 33 -2.56 -6.91 6.06
C ALA A 33 -1.51 -6.38 5.09
N VAL A 34 -0.97 -5.21 5.35
CA VAL A 34 0.08 -4.60 4.51
C VAL A 34 1.35 -5.44 4.56
N ILE A 35 1.78 -5.87 5.74
CA ILE A 35 2.98 -6.70 5.91
C ILE A 35 2.81 -8.01 5.13
N LYS A 36 1.66 -8.65 5.27
CA LYS A 36 1.38 -9.90 4.55
C LYS A 36 1.41 -9.70 3.04
N ARG A 37 0.80 -8.62 2.55
CA ARG A 37 0.76 -8.31 1.12
C ARG A 37 2.18 -8.16 0.57
N LEU A 38 3.04 -7.43 1.28
CA LEU A 38 4.42 -7.23 0.86
C LEU A 38 5.23 -8.53 0.90
N ALA A 39 5.01 -9.37 1.91
CA ALA A 39 5.71 -10.64 2.04
C ALA A 39 5.35 -11.63 0.92
N ASP A 40 4.12 -11.56 0.41
CA ASP A 40 3.62 -12.47 -0.62
C ASP A 40 4.02 -12.04 -2.04
N LEU A 41 4.59 -10.85 -2.22
CA LEU A 41 4.96 -10.32 -3.53
C LEU A 41 6.46 -10.42 -3.75
N ASN A 42 6.88 -11.01 -4.88
CA ASN A 42 8.26 -10.88 -5.32
C ASN A 42 8.46 -9.52 -5.99
N ASP A 43 9.69 -9.20 -6.41
CA ASP A 43 10.00 -7.90 -6.98
C ASP A 43 9.19 -7.58 -8.23
N GLU A 44 9.03 -8.54 -9.12
CA GLU A 44 8.25 -8.36 -10.34
C GLU A 44 6.77 -8.12 -10.05
N ASP A 45 6.22 -8.92 -9.15
CA ASP A 45 4.82 -8.79 -8.75
C ASP A 45 4.59 -7.48 -8.02
N LEU A 46 5.54 -7.05 -7.21
CA LEU A 46 5.45 -5.78 -6.50
C LEU A 46 5.40 -4.60 -7.47
N ILE A 47 6.28 -4.59 -8.45
CA ILE A 47 6.28 -3.53 -9.48
C ILE A 47 4.97 -3.51 -10.25
N SER A 48 4.44 -4.68 -10.58
CA SER A 48 3.18 -4.81 -11.33
C SER A 48 1.95 -4.43 -10.51
N SER A 49 2.02 -4.59 -9.19
CA SER A 49 0.88 -4.38 -8.30
C SER A 49 0.76 -2.94 -7.80
N VAL A 50 1.85 -2.19 -7.83
CA VAL A 50 1.86 -0.79 -7.39
C VAL A 50 1.54 0.11 -8.56
N GLU A 51 0.53 0.97 -8.37
CA GLU A 51 0.21 2.01 -9.33
C GLU A 51 0.93 3.29 -8.90
N LEU A 52 1.74 3.84 -9.79
CA LEU A 52 2.45 5.09 -9.55
C LEU A 52 1.76 6.23 -10.28
N ASP A 53 1.57 7.33 -9.58
CA ASP A 53 0.89 8.50 -10.10
C ASP A 53 1.58 9.76 -9.59
N ASP A 54 1.29 10.90 -10.21
CA ASP A 54 1.76 12.23 -9.78
C ASP A 54 3.27 12.29 -9.50
N THR A 55 4.06 11.93 -10.50
CA THR A 55 5.51 12.07 -10.40
C THR A 55 5.92 13.54 -10.51
N TYR A 56 6.72 14.01 -9.57
CA TYR A 56 7.22 15.37 -9.55
C TYR A 56 8.67 15.42 -9.08
N GLU A 57 9.39 16.43 -9.50
CA GLU A 57 10.78 16.64 -9.11
C GLU A 57 10.84 17.08 -7.66
N GLU A 58 11.71 16.44 -6.87
CA GLU A 58 11.87 16.75 -5.45
C GLU A 58 12.32 18.20 -5.27
N GLY A 59 11.68 18.89 -4.31
CA GLY A 59 11.97 20.28 -4.00
C GLY A 59 11.16 21.30 -4.78
N LYS A 60 10.26 20.86 -5.65
CA LYS A 60 9.42 21.75 -6.47
C LYS A 60 7.94 21.71 -6.10
N LEU A 61 7.67 21.54 -4.85
CA LEU A 61 6.31 21.58 -4.37
C LEU A 61 5.83 23.00 -4.10
#